data_3f399414ab108a535634cf0efcf206cb
#
_entry.id   3f399414ab108a535634cf0efcf206cb
#
_cell.length_a   1.000
_cell.length_b   1.000
_cell.length_c   1.000
_cell.angle_alpha   90.00
_cell.angle_beta   90.00
_cell.angle_gamma   90.00
#
_symmetry.space_group_name_H-M   'P 1'
#
loop_
_entity.id
_entity.type
_entity.pdbx_description
1 polymer ?
#
loop_
_entity_poly.entity_id
_entity_poly.type
_entity_poly.pdbx_seq_one_letter_code
_entity_poly.pdbx_strand_id
1 'polypeptide(L)'
;MKQHLEGIRVIDLTAWLAGPFVSLNLAAMGAEVIKIERPKVGDPCRWNPPFAGPEGVSHVRKTEEDISLLYLKRNRGKKGVSLNLQSERGKEIFRHLVKKGDVVIENFAPGTMERLGFDYGQLKTINPKIVYCSIS
;
A
#
# COMPACT_ATOMS: atom_id res chain seq x y z
N MET A 1 16.55 18.11 -10.90
CA MET A 1 16.34 17.11 -11.98
C MET A 1 14.95 16.52 -11.82
N LYS A 2 14.20 16.41 -12.90
CA LYS A 2 12.89 15.74 -12.90
C LYS A 2 13.09 14.25 -12.69
N GLN A 3 12.34 13.62 -11.77
CA GLN A 3 12.42 12.19 -11.53
C GLN A 3 11.64 11.41 -12.60
N HIS A 4 12.05 10.16 -12.87
CA HIS A 4 11.49 9.37 -13.98
C HIS A 4 9.98 9.14 -13.90
N LEU A 5 9.45 8.97 -12.69
CA LEU A 5 8.01 8.72 -12.44
C LEU A 5 7.30 9.92 -11.78
N GLU A 6 7.88 11.10 -11.89
CA GLU A 6 7.24 12.32 -11.38
C GLU A 6 5.88 12.56 -12.06
N GLY A 7 4.82 12.70 -11.26
CA GLY A 7 3.44 12.85 -11.72
C GLY A 7 2.66 11.54 -11.82
N ILE A 8 3.32 10.38 -11.68
CA ILE A 8 2.64 9.07 -11.63
C ILE A 8 2.17 8.80 -10.21
N ARG A 9 0.91 8.40 -10.06
CA ARG A 9 0.29 8.02 -8.79
C ARG A 9 0.03 6.53 -8.72
N VAL A 10 0.60 5.88 -7.70
CA VAL A 10 0.49 4.47 -7.41
C VAL A 10 -0.41 4.25 -6.19
N ILE A 11 -1.43 3.43 -6.33
CA ILE A 11 -2.27 2.95 -5.23
C ILE A 11 -1.75 1.59 -4.81
N ASP A 12 -1.19 1.53 -3.61
CA ASP A 12 -0.50 0.37 -3.06
C ASP A 12 -1.38 -0.34 -2.03
N LEU A 13 -1.96 -1.48 -2.41
CA LEU A 13 -2.75 -2.36 -1.54
C LEU A 13 -1.91 -3.50 -0.95
N THR A 14 -0.60 -3.51 -1.23
CA THR A 14 0.27 -4.63 -0.89
C THR A 14 0.62 -4.70 0.59
N ALA A 15 1.00 -5.89 1.04
CA ALA A 15 1.46 -6.16 2.39
C ALA A 15 2.72 -7.04 2.39
N TRP A 16 3.37 -7.17 3.53
CA TRP A 16 4.55 -8.00 3.78
C TRP A 16 5.82 -7.49 3.10
N LEU A 17 6.31 -8.20 2.04
CA LEU A 17 7.64 -7.98 1.48
C LEU A 17 7.59 -7.56 0.00
N ALA A 18 7.19 -8.46 -0.88
CA ALA A 18 7.38 -8.30 -2.33
C ALA A 18 6.68 -7.06 -2.88
N GLY A 19 5.38 -6.93 -2.62
CA GLY A 19 4.60 -5.78 -3.07
C GLY A 19 5.08 -4.44 -2.50
N PRO A 20 5.25 -4.31 -1.17
CA PRO A 20 5.79 -3.08 -0.59
C PRO A 20 7.20 -2.72 -1.10
N PHE A 21 8.01 -3.71 -1.48
CA PHE A 21 9.33 -3.46 -2.09
C PHE A 21 9.19 -2.92 -3.53
N VAL A 22 8.26 -3.45 -4.32
CA VAL A 22 7.98 -2.91 -5.67
C VAL A 22 7.56 -1.44 -5.57
N SER A 23 6.56 -1.13 -4.75
CA SER A 23 6.05 0.23 -4.61
C SER A 23 7.06 1.19 -3.95
N LEU A 24 7.99 0.69 -3.10
CA LEU A 24 9.12 1.46 -2.60
C LEU A 24 10.03 1.93 -3.74
N ASN A 25 10.35 1.04 -4.70
CA ASN A 25 11.20 1.40 -5.85
C ASN A 25 10.50 2.44 -6.73
N LEU A 26 9.19 2.31 -6.95
CA LEU A 26 8.43 3.32 -7.68
C LEU A 26 8.45 4.68 -6.97
N ALA A 27 8.30 4.71 -5.63
CA ALA A 27 8.45 5.93 -4.85
C ALA A 27 9.85 6.53 -4.97
N ALA A 28 10.91 5.71 -4.93
CA ALA A 28 12.29 6.15 -5.11
C ALA A 28 12.57 6.73 -6.50
N MET A 29 11.79 6.32 -7.51
CA MET A 29 11.84 6.87 -8.88
C MET A 29 10.96 8.12 -9.06
N GLY A 30 10.28 8.59 -8.01
CA GLY A 30 9.50 9.83 -8.02
C GLY A 30 7.99 9.67 -8.12
N ALA A 31 7.46 8.44 -8.12
CA ALA A 31 6.02 8.24 -8.08
C ALA A 31 5.43 8.66 -6.72
N GLU A 32 4.23 9.23 -6.74
CA GLU A 32 3.42 9.42 -5.54
C GLU A 32 2.77 8.09 -5.16
N VAL A 33 3.25 7.44 -4.11
CA VAL A 33 2.69 6.16 -3.65
C VAL A 33 1.75 6.39 -2.46
N ILE A 34 0.50 5.96 -2.62
CA ILE A 34 -0.54 5.97 -1.58
C ILE A 34 -0.74 4.53 -1.12
N LYS A 35 -0.19 4.21 0.06
CA LYS A 35 -0.36 2.90 0.67
C LYS A 35 -1.66 2.84 1.45
N ILE A 36 -2.51 1.89 1.08
CA ILE A 36 -3.79 1.64 1.75
C ILE A 36 -3.64 0.46 2.70
N GLU A 37 -3.98 0.67 3.97
CA GLU A 37 -3.92 -0.33 5.02
C GLU A 37 -5.29 -0.53 5.67
N ARG A 38 -5.56 -1.76 6.13
CA ARG A 38 -6.76 -2.06 6.91
C ARG A 38 -6.74 -1.31 8.25
N PRO A 39 -7.86 -0.67 8.65
CA PRO A 39 -7.98 -0.06 9.97
C PRO A 39 -7.65 -1.07 11.09
N LYS A 40 -7.01 -0.60 12.15
CA LYS A 40 -6.61 -1.35 13.37
C LYS A 40 -5.58 -2.45 13.16
N VAL A 41 -5.48 -3.04 11.97
CA VAL A 41 -4.57 -4.16 11.68
C VAL A 41 -3.29 -3.66 10.99
N GLY A 42 -3.45 -2.83 9.98
CA GLY A 42 -2.34 -2.34 9.14
C GLY A 42 -1.72 -3.45 8.26
N ASP A 43 -0.52 -3.18 7.80
CA ASP A 43 0.34 -4.17 7.15
C ASP A 43 0.91 -5.12 8.23
N PRO A 44 0.79 -6.45 8.09
CA PRO A 44 1.34 -7.39 9.07
C PRO A 44 2.85 -7.20 9.34
N CYS A 45 3.59 -6.62 8.39
CA CYS A 45 5.00 -6.29 8.58
C CYS A 45 5.24 -5.30 9.74
N ARG A 46 4.22 -4.57 10.20
CA ARG A 46 4.30 -3.69 11.38
C ARG A 46 4.59 -4.45 12.68
N TRP A 47 4.32 -5.74 12.69
CA TRP A 47 4.49 -6.63 13.84
C TRP A 47 5.78 -7.46 13.79
N ASN A 48 6.59 -7.30 12.74
CA ASN A 48 7.83 -8.06 12.57
C ASN A 48 9.03 -7.32 13.19
N PRO A 49 9.80 -7.98 14.08
CA PRO A 49 11.01 -7.41 14.65
C PRO A 49 12.12 -7.24 13.58
N PRO A 50 13.17 -6.46 13.87
CA PRO A 50 13.34 -5.67 15.08
C PRO A 50 12.50 -4.38 15.07
N PHE A 51 12.22 -3.86 16.27
CA PHE A 51 11.49 -2.62 16.48
C PHE A 51 12.43 -1.50 16.90
N ALA A 52 12.09 -0.25 16.56
CA ALA A 52 12.75 0.95 17.03
C ALA A 52 11.71 1.87 17.68
N GLY A 53 12.05 2.43 18.81
CA GLY A 53 11.21 3.34 19.59
C GLY A 53 12.01 4.15 20.60
N PRO A 54 11.33 4.80 21.55
CA PRO A 54 11.97 5.67 22.55
C PRO A 54 13.06 4.97 23.38
N GLU A 55 12.93 3.66 23.59
CA GLU A 55 13.89 2.85 24.35
C GLU A 55 14.97 2.20 23.48
N GLY A 56 15.13 2.65 22.23
CA GLY A 56 16.11 2.13 21.28
C GLY A 56 15.59 0.98 20.43
N VAL A 57 16.51 0.12 19.96
CA VAL A 57 16.18 -1.02 19.09
C VAL A 57 16.04 -2.31 19.91
N SER A 58 14.99 -3.08 19.66
CA SER A 58 14.70 -4.33 20.36
C SER A 58 14.01 -5.35 19.45
N HIS A 59 14.18 -6.65 19.74
CA HIS A 59 13.40 -7.71 19.11
C HIS A 59 12.01 -7.91 19.73
N VAL A 60 11.75 -7.25 20.85
CA VAL A 60 10.44 -7.26 21.50
C VAL A 60 9.88 -5.85 21.50
N ARG A 61 8.61 -5.70 21.15
CA ARG A 61 7.92 -4.42 21.23
C ARG A 61 7.74 -4.03 22.70
N LYS A 62 8.29 -2.88 23.11
CA LYS A 62 8.32 -2.41 24.49
C LYS A 62 7.26 -1.35 24.75
N THR A 63 6.99 -0.51 23.76
CA THR A 63 6.05 0.60 23.84
C THR A 63 5.07 0.60 22.67
N GLU A 64 4.00 1.35 22.77
CA GLU A 64 3.06 1.56 21.66
C GLU A 64 3.68 2.36 20.50
N GLU A 65 4.71 3.16 20.81
CA GLU A 65 5.42 3.97 19.82
C GLU A 65 6.43 3.17 19.00
N ASP A 66 6.77 1.97 19.45
CA ASP A 66 7.72 1.11 18.74
C ASP A 66 7.20 0.72 17.36
N ILE A 67 8.04 0.92 16.37
CA ILE A 67 7.71 0.61 14.97
C ILE A 67 8.70 -0.40 14.38
N SER A 68 8.20 -1.35 13.61
CA SER A 68 9.03 -2.32 12.90
C SER A 68 9.99 -1.64 11.94
N LEU A 69 11.29 -1.92 12.08
CA LEU A 69 12.30 -1.45 11.13
C LEU A 69 12.10 -2.04 9.74
N LEU A 70 11.55 -3.26 9.64
CA LEU A 70 11.21 -3.87 8.37
C LEU A 70 10.07 -3.13 7.67
N TYR A 71 9.07 -2.69 8.44
CA TYR A 71 7.99 -1.86 7.90
C TYR A 71 8.51 -0.49 7.43
N LEU A 72 9.30 0.20 8.26
CA LEU A 72 9.89 1.49 7.91
C LEU A 72 10.76 1.40 6.66
N LYS A 73 11.60 0.37 6.57
CA LYS A 73 12.49 0.16 5.41
C LYS A 73 11.72 0.05 4.09
N ARG A 74 10.55 -0.62 4.09
CA ARG A 74 9.77 -0.90 2.88
C ARG A 74 8.77 0.19 2.51
N ASN A 75 8.47 1.11 3.43
CA ASN A 75 7.40 2.09 3.23
C ASN A 75 7.88 3.55 3.25
N ARG A 76 9.19 3.77 3.12
CA ARG A 76 9.77 5.11 2.99
C ARG A 76 9.20 5.84 1.77
N GLY A 77 8.91 7.12 1.95
CA GLY A 77 8.42 7.98 0.86
C GLY A 77 6.97 7.75 0.45
N LYS A 78 6.25 6.82 1.09
CA LYS A 78 4.84 6.56 0.82
C LYS A 78 3.94 7.39 1.73
N LYS A 79 2.76 7.75 1.22
CA LYS A 79 1.65 8.32 2.00
C LYS A 79 0.77 7.19 2.50
N GLY A 80 0.46 7.14 3.80
CA GLY A 80 -0.39 6.12 4.39
C GLY A 80 -1.85 6.55 4.48
N VAL A 81 -2.77 5.66 4.13
CA VAL A 81 -4.22 5.83 4.29
C VAL A 81 -4.80 4.57 4.95
N SER A 82 -5.54 4.76 6.05
CA SER A 82 -6.31 3.66 6.66
C SER A 82 -7.70 3.61 6.04
N LEU A 83 -8.03 2.49 5.36
CA LEU A 83 -9.27 2.35 4.62
C LEU A 83 -9.84 0.93 4.70
N ASN A 84 -11.13 0.83 5.08
CA ASN A 84 -11.83 -0.45 5.08
C ASN A 84 -12.50 -0.70 3.72
N LEU A 85 -11.86 -1.52 2.89
CA LEU A 85 -12.38 -1.87 1.56
C LEU A 85 -13.60 -2.83 1.59
N GLN A 86 -13.99 -3.32 2.76
CA GLN A 86 -15.21 -4.13 2.92
C GLN A 86 -16.45 -3.26 3.17
N SER A 87 -16.28 -2.00 3.59
CA SER A 87 -17.39 -1.07 3.79
C SER A 87 -17.72 -0.31 2.51
N GLU A 88 -18.99 0.00 2.28
CA GLU A 88 -19.40 0.76 1.08
C GLU A 88 -18.73 2.14 1.02
N ARG A 89 -18.60 2.81 2.16
CA ARG A 89 -17.88 4.09 2.23
C ARG A 89 -16.40 3.96 1.86
N GLY A 90 -15.74 2.90 2.33
CA GLY A 90 -14.36 2.61 1.96
C GLY A 90 -14.20 2.30 0.47
N LYS A 91 -15.11 1.52 -0.10
CA LYS A 91 -15.15 1.25 -1.53
C LYS A 91 -15.36 2.52 -2.37
N GLU A 92 -16.24 3.41 -1.92
CA GLU A 92 -16.47 4.69 -2.58
C GLU A 92 -15.19 5.54 -2.63
N ILE A 93 -14.51 5.69 -1.48
CA ILE A 93 -13.24 6.40 -1.39
C ILE A 93 -12.19 5.75 -2.30
N PHE A 94 -12.10 4.43 -2.30
CA PHE A 94 -11.16 3.71 -3.16
C PHE A 94 -11.43 3.96 -4.65
N ARG A 95 -12.70 3.94 -5.09
CA ARG A 95 -13.07 4.31 -6.47
C ARG A 95 -12.59 5.71 -6.84
N HIS A 96 -12.68 6.67 -5.92
CA HIS A 96 -12.18 8.03 -6.14
C HIS A 96 -10.65 8.07 -6.27
N LEU A 97 -9.93 7.27 -5.49
CA LEU A 97 -8.48 7.14 -5.62
C LEU A 97 -8.10 6.52 -6.97
N VAL A 98 -8.79 5.45 -7.40
CA VAL A 98 -8.56 4.80 -8.69
C VAL A 98 -8.80 5.74 -9.88
N LYS A 99 -9.84 6.57 -9.82
CA LYS A 99 -10.09 7.60 -10.85
C LYS A 99 -8.92 8.57 -11.04
N LYS A 100 -8.15 8.82 -9.99
CA LYS A 100 -7.03 9.76 -9.97
C LYS A 100 -5.66 9.07 -9.96
N GLY A 101 -5.64 7.74 -9.92
CA GLY A 101 -4.44 6.93 -9.92
C GLY A 101 -4.03 6.49 -11.33
N ASP A 102 -2.78 6.14 -11.49
CA ASP A 102 -2.26 5.59 -12.74
C ASP A 102 -1.99 4.08 -12.60
N VAL A 103 -1.63 3.64 -11.40
CA VAL A 103 -1.28 2.24 -11.11
C VAL A 103 -1.99 1.76 -9.85
N VAL A 104 -2.49 0.54 -9.86
CA VAL A 104 -2.93 -0.21 -8.67
C VAL A 104 -2.02 -1.43 -8.54
N ILE A 105 -1.43 -1.61 -7.36
CA ILE A 105 -0.60 -2.80 -7.04
C ILE A 105 -1.21 -3.52 -5.84
N GLU A 106 -1.36 -4.84 -5.96
CA GLU A 106 -1.84 -5.69 -4.88
C GLU A 106 -1.06 -7.01 -4.83
N ASN A 107 -1.06 -7.67 -3.68
CA ASN A 107 -0.53 -9.02 -3.50
C ASN A 107 -1.42 -9.85 -2.56
N PHE A 108 -2.71 -9.75 -2.78
CA PHE A 108 -3.71 -10.51 -2.04
C PHE A 108 -3.79 -11.96 -2.53
N ALA A 109 -4.42 -12.81 -1.74
CA ALA A 109 -4.76 -14.16 -2.18
C ALA A 109 -5.70 -14.10 -3.40
N PRO A 110 -5.57 -15.06 -4.35
CA PRO A 110 -6.45 -15.13 -5.52
C PRO A 110 -7.94 -14.98 -5.18
N GLY A 111 -8.68 -14.28 -6.00
CA GLY A 111 -10.11 -14.02 -5.82
C GLY A 111 -10.45 -12.95 -4.78
N THR A 112 -9.46 -12.34 -4.12
CA THR A 112 -9.74 -11.31 -3.11
C THR A 112 -10.21 -10.00 -3.74
N MET A 113 -9.55 -9.56 -4.81
CA MET A 113 -9.94 -8.33 -5.52
C MET A 113 -11.33 -8.47 -6.16
N GLU A 114 -11.66 -9.65 -6.69
CA GLU A 114 -12.99 -9.96 -7.21
C GLU A 114 -14.06 -9.86 -6.12
N ARG A 115 -13.83 -10.48 -4.94
CA ARG A 115 -14.76 -10.40 -3.80
C ARG A 115 -14.95 -8.97 -3.28
N LEU A 116 -13.93 -8.14 -3.38
CA LEU A 116 -14.01 -6.72 -3.03
C LEU A 116 -14.74 -5.90 -4.09
N GLY A 117 -14.90 -6.41 -5.31
CA GLY A 117 -15.48 -5.72 -6.43
C GLY A 117 -14.49 -4.78 -7.13
N PHE A 118 -13.21 -5.16 -7.16
CA PHE A 118 -12.11 -4.37 -7.71
C PHE A 118 -11.13 -5.20 -8.54
N ASP A 119 -11.62 -6.24 -9.21
CA ASP A 119 -10.83 -6.93 -10.22
C ASP A 119 -10.42 -5.99 -11.37
N TYR A 120 -9.50 -6.43 -12.20
CA TYR A 120 -8.98 -5.59 -13.29
C TYR A 120 -10.08 -5.05 -14.21
N GLY A 121 -11.09 -5.87 -14.54
CA GLY A 121 -12.21 -5.45 -15.39
C GLY A 121 -12.98 -4.28 -14.78
N GLN A 122 -13.27 -4.36 -13.48
CA GLN A 122 -13.98 -3.31 -12.76
C GLN A 122 -13.11 -2.06 -12.58
N LEU A 123 -11.82 -2.22 -12.26
CA LEU A 123 -10.89 -1.08 -12.18
C LEU A 123 -10.77 -0.35 -13.51
N LYS A 124 -10.72 -1.09 -14.62
CA LYS A 124 -10.67 -0.52 -15.97
C LYS A 124 -11.95 0.22 -16.35
N THR A 125 -13.10 -0.19 -15.83
CA THR A 125 -14.36 0.54 -16.01
C THR A 125 -14.33 1.89 -15.29
N ILE A 126 -13.69 1.96 -14.11
CA ILE A 126 -13.53 3.19 -13.33
C ILE A 126 -12.50 4.12 -13.98
N ASN A 127 -11.37 3.57 -14.43
CA ASN A 127 -10.28 4.29 -15.07
C ASN A 127 -9.71 3.45 -16.23
N PRO A 128 -10.08 3.73 -17.48
CA PRO A 128 -9.63 2.95 -18.64
C PRO A 128 -8.11 2.93 -18.87
N LYS A 129 -7.38 3.87 -18.26
CA LYS A 129 -5.92 3.96 -18.38
C LYS A 129 -5.17 3.27 -17.25
N ILE A 130 -5.88 2.69 -16.28
CA ILE A 130 -5.25 2.10 -15.10
C ILE A 130 -4.32 0.95 -15.47
N VAL A 131 -3.13 0.96 -14.91
CA VAL A 131 -2.22 -0.18 -14.92
C VAL A 131 -2.48 -1.00 -13.65
N TYR A 132 -2.71 -2.28 -13.81
CA TYR A 132 -2.97 -3.19 -12.68
C TYR A 132 -1.84 -4.21 -12.55
N CYS A 133 -1.22 -4.27 -11.39
CA CYS A 133 -0.14 -5.20 -11.06
C CYS A 133 -0.58 -6.10 -9.91
N SER A 134 -0.78 -7.38 -10.20
CA SER A 134 -1.02 -8.42 -9.22
C SER A 134 0.26 -9.22 -8.99
N ILE A 135 0.68 -9.37 -7.75
CA ILE A 135 1.91 -10.09 -7.36
C ILE A 135 1.47 -11.35 -6.61
N SER A 136 1.66 -12.50 -7.23
CA SER A 136 1.37 -13.84 -6.68
C SER A 136 2.62 -14.55 -6.18
#